data_1899f00e8ccddf578a27988ba1d6bd42
#
_entry.id   1899f00e8ccddf578a27988ba1d6bd42
#
_cell.length_a   1.000
_cell.length_b   1.000
_cell.length_c   1.000
_cell.angle_alpha   90.00
_cell.angle_beta   90.00
_cell.angle_gamma   90.00
#
_symmetry.space_group_name_H-M   'P 1'
#
loop_
_entity.id
_entity.type
_entity.pdbx_description
1 polymer ?
#
loop_
_entity_poly.entity_id
_entity_poly.type
_entity_poly.pdbx_seq_one_letter_code
_entity_poly.pdbx_strand_id
1 'polypeptide(L)'
;MKTSHILRAALLLVGLFSIHGCGVQIKYSLSGASIPPDAKTFSVAYFPNNATMVSPILSSTLTEALVDIFSRRTRLMQVDEGGDFAFEGEITNYTSTTAAVSSDDYALLNRLTITVRVRFTNAIDETASWAGGRTFTAYEDYESTQLLTEVEGTLIPQIVDKLVTDIFQASASNW
;
A
#
# COMPACT_ATOMS: atom_id res chain seq x y z
N MET A 1 -65.23 -31.07 7.19
CA MET A 1 -64.51 -30.48 6.02
C MET A 1 -63.99 -29.08 6.27
N LYS A 2 -64.43 -28.27 7.23
CA LYS A 2 -63.93 -26.90 7.48
C LYS A 2 -62.58 -26.80 8.23
N THR A 3 -62.25 -27.81 9.06
CA THR A 3 -61.00 -27.79 9.86
C THR A 3 -59.75 -28.06 9.05
N SER A 4 -59.83 -28.78 7.92
CA SER A 4 -58.67 -29.08 7.07
C SER A 4 -58.20 -27.85 6.27
N HIS A 5 -59.09 -26.90 5.95
CA HIS A 5 -58.73 -25.69 5.24
C HIS A 5 -58.05 -24.66 6.15
N ILE A 6 -58.44 -24.61 7.45
CA ILE A 6 -57.81 -23.74 8.45
C ILE A 6 -56.38 -24.20 8.74
N LEU A 7 -56.18 -25.53 8.86
CA LEU A 7 -54.86 -26.10 9.10
C LEU A 7 -53.89 -25.87 7.92
N ARG A 8 -54.39 -25.96 6.71
CA ARG A 8 -53.59 -25.69 5.47
C ARG A 8 -53.27 -24.20 5.33
N ALA A 9 -54.18 -23.29 5.69
CA ALA A 9 -53.94 -21.85 5.68
C ALA A 9 -52.92 -21.43 6.77
N ALA A 10 -52.96 -22.05 7.93
CA ALA A 10 -51.98 -21.80 9.00
C ALA A 10 -50.57 -22.29 8.63
N LEU A 11 -50.46 -23.42 7.93
CA LEU A 11 -49.18 -23.95 7.47
C LEU A 11 -48.55 -23.09 6.35
N LEU A 12 -49.37 -22.51 5.47
CA LEU A 12 -48.90 -21.56 4.46
C LEU A 12 -48.45 -20.22 5.04
N LEU A 13 -49.10 -19.76 6.11
CA LEU A 13 -48.71 -18.50 6.80
C LEU A 13 -47.37 -18.64 7.55
N VAL A 14 -47.10 -19.80 8.14
CA VAL A 14 -45.81 -20.07 8.81
C VAL A 14 -44.66 -20.17 7.79
N GLY A 15 -44.91 -20.70 6.59
CA GLY A 15 -43.90 -20.78 5.52
C GLY A 15 -43.50 -19.43 4.94
N LEU A 16 -44.35 -18.39 5.00
CA LEU A 16 -44.03 -17.06 4.47
C LEU A 16 -43.13 -16.21 5.41
N PHE A 17 -43.01 -16.58 6.68
CA PHE A 17 -42.25 -15.82 7.66
C PHE A 17 -40.77 -16.24 7.75
N SER A 18 -40.35 -17.27 7.01
CA SER A 18 -38.98 -17.82 7.09
C SER A 18 -37.97 -17.17 6.12
N ILE A 19 -38.35 -16.15 5.37
CA ILE A 19 -37.43 -15.44 4.44
C ILE A 19 -36.87 -14.21 5.16
N HIS A 20 -36.21 -14.39 6.28
CA HIS A 20 -35.31 -13.38 6.80
C HIS A 20 -33.98 -13.54 6.03
N GLY A 21 -33.91 -12.91 4.90
CA GLY A 21 -32.68 -12.79 4.11
C GLY A 21 -31.62 -12.10 4.97
N CYS A 22 -30.60 -12.83 5.36
CA CYS A 22 -29.38 -12.28 5.92
C CYS A 22 -28.77 -11.39 4.84
N GLY A 23 -29.03 -10.10 4.92
CA GLY A 23 -28.47 -9.11 4.00
C GLY A 23 -26.96 -9.01 4.24
N VAL A 24 -26.17 -9.79 3.51
CA VAL A 24 -24.72 -9.61 3.45
C VAL A 24 -24.48 -8.29 2.72
N GLN A 25 -24.19 -7.23 3.48
CA GLN A 25 -23.74 -5.95 2.92
C GLN A 25 -22.29 -6.11 2.44
N ILE A 26 -22.11 -6.44 1.18
CA ILE A 26 -20.81 -6.40 0.53
C ILE A 26 -20.51 -4.93 0.22
N LYS A 27 -19.69 -4.28 1.05
CA LYS A 27 -19.15 -2.95 0.77
C LYS A 27 -18.01 -3.09 -0.23
N TYR A 28 -18.29 -2.84 -1.50
CA TYR A 28 -17.23 -2.68 -2.49
C TYR A 28 -16.53 -1.33 -2.27
N SER A 29 -15.25 -1.37 -1.90
CA SER A 29 -14.38 -0.20 -1.93
C SER A 29 -13.82 -0.05 -3.34
N LEU A 30 -14.22 0.98 -4.06
CA LEU A 30 -13.70 1.31 -5.40
C LEU A 30 -12.24 1.78 -5.38
N SER A 31 -11.69 2.09 -4.20
CA SER A 31 -10.30 2.54 -4.01
C SER A 31 -9.30 1.38 -3.85
N GLY A 32 -9.76 0.12 -3.80
CA GLY A 32 -8.91 -1.04 -3.52
C GLY A 32 -8.38 -1.10 -2.07
N ALA A 33 -8.72 -0.13 -1.22
CA ALA A 33 -8.28 -0.09 0.17
C ALA A 33 -9.31 -0.76 1.09
N SER A 34 -8.87 -1.72 1.91
CA SER A 34 -9.66 -2.39 2.94
C SER A 34 -9.32 -1.87 4.33
N ILE A 35 -9.60 -0.58 4.56
CA ILE A 35 -9.30 0.08 5.83
C ILE A 35 -10.46 -0.11 6.81
N PRO A 36 -10.23 -0.61 8.06
CA PRO A 36 -11.24 -0.77 9.07
C PRO A 36 -12.01 0.54 9.30
N PRO A 37 -13.36 0.50 9.51
CA PRO A 37 -14.17 1.70 9.71
C PRO A 37 -13.72 2.54 10.91
N ASP A 38 -13.11 1.92 11.90
CA ASP A 38 -12.65 2.56 13.14
C ASP A 38 -11.32 3.31 12.97
N ALA A 39 -10.51 2.97 11.96
CA ALA A 39 -9.30 3.72 11.62
C ALA A 39 -9.67 5.10 11.04
N LYS A 40 -9.13 6.16 11.63
CA LYS A 40 -9.43 7.57 11.33
C LYS A 40 -8.21 8.36 10.89
N THR A 41 -7.04 7.98 11.37
CA THR A 41 -5.81 8.75 11.24
C THR A 41 -4.66 7.91 10.70
N PHE A 42 -3.69 8.58 10.09
CA PHE A 42 -2.41 7.97 9.75
C PHE A 42 -1.26 8.94 10.03
N SER A 43 -0.09 8.38 10.30
CA SER A 43 1.14 9.13 10.46
C SER A 43 2.28 8.48 9.67
N VAL A 44 3.17 9.30 9.14
CA VAL A 44 4.37 8.87 8.41
C VAL A 44 5.56 9.59 9.02
N ALA A 45 6.46 8.85 9.67
CA ALA A 45 7.71 9.39 10.15
C ALA A 45 8.65 9.68 8.98
N TYR A 46 9.60 10.58 9.17
CA TYR A 46 10.64 10.83 8.18
C TYR A 46 11.49 9.58 7.95
N PHE A 47 11.75 9.23 6.69
CA PHE A 47 12.55 8.06 6.30
C PHE A 47 14.00 8.48 6.06
N PRO A 48 14.92 8.28 7.04
CA PRO A 48 16.33 8.60 6.85
C PRO A 48 16.96 7.70 5.78
N ASN A 49 17.92 8.25 5.05
CA ASN A 49 18.71 7.50 4.11
C ASN A 49 19.97 6.96 4.79
N ASN A 50 19.97 5.66 5.10
CA ASN A 50 21.06 4.91 5.71
C ASN A 50 21.83 4.05 4.68
N ALA A 51 21.57 4.26 3.38
CA ALA A 51 22.33 3.61 2.31
C ALA A 51 23.75 4.14 2.20
N THR A 52 24.65 3.36 1.61
CA THR A 52 26.05 3.76 1.38
C THR A 52 26.17 4.95 0.43
N MET A 53 25.35 4.98 -0.62
CA MET A 53 25.20 6.13 -1.50
C MET A 53 23.99 6.95 -1.04
N VAL A 54 24.08 8.27 -1.15
CA VAL A 54 23.05 9.19 -0.66
C VAL A 54 22.64 10.15 -1.79
N SER A 55 21.34 10.23 -2.04
CA SER A 55 20.73 11.32 -2.82
C SER A 55 20.02 12.29 -1.86
N PRO A 56 20.28 13.60 -1.92
CA PRO A 56 19.68 14.58 -1.00
C PRO A 56 18.15 14.65 -1.06
N ILE A 57 17.57 14.32 -2.23
CA ILE A 57 16.12 14.44 -2.44
C ILE A 57 15.35 13.17 -2.06
N LEU A 58 16.02 12.02 -1.92
CA LEU A 58 15.34 10.73 -1.83
C LEU A 58 14.46 10.59 -0.57
N SER A 59 14.98 10.99 0.60
CA SER A 59 14.24 10.88 1.86
C SER A 59 12.97 11.72 1.88
N SER A 60 13.04 12.97 1.42
CA SER A 60 11.85 13.84 1.33
C SER A 60 10.87 13.32 0.29
N THR A 61 11.35 12.96 -0.91
CA THR A 61 10.49 12.43 -1.98
C THR A 61 9.72 11.18 -1.53
N LEU A 62 10.38 10.24 -0.84
CA LEU A 62 9.73 9.03 -0.33
C LEU A 62 8.69 9.33 0.75
N THR A 63 9.07 10.17 1.74
CA THR A 63 8.18 10.52 2.85
C THR A 63 6.94 11.25 2.36
N GLU A 64 7.11 12.25 1.49
CA GLU A 64 6.01 13.02 0.91
C GLU A 64 5.11 12.16 0.02
N ALA A 65 5.68 11.28 -0.79
CA ALA A 65 4.90 10.38 -1.65
C ALA A 65 4.06 9.38 -0.83
N LEU A 66 4.58 8.90 0.32
CA LEU A 66 3.82 8.06 1.23
C LEU A 66 2.65 8.82 1.86
N VAL A 67 2.86 10.03 2.33
CA VAL A 67 1.78 10.90 2.85
C VAL A 67 0.73 11.13 1.78
N ASP A 68 1.15 11.42 0.56
CA ASP A 68 0.28 11.78 -0.54
C ASP A 68 -0.59 10.60 -1.01
N ILE A 69 -0.04 9.38 -1.13
CA ILE A 69 -0.84 8.20 -1.54
C ILE A 69 -1.92 7.87 -0.50
N PHE A 70 -1.62 7.95 0.82
CA PHE A 70 -2.62 7.71 1.87
C PHE A 70 -3.67 8.82 1.92
N SER A 71 -3.28 10.08 1.80
CA SER A 71 -4.20 11.23 1.75
C SER A 71 -5.17 11.16 0.58
N ARG A 72 -4.69 10.74 -0.61
CA ARG A 72 -5.53 10.69 -1.82
C ARG A 72 -6.38 9.43 -1.94
N ARG A 73 -5.88 8.28 -1.47
CA ARG A 73 -6.55 6.99 -1.69
C ARG A 73 -7.36 6.51 -0.50
N THR A 74 -7.28 7.19 0.63
CA THR A 74 -8.01 6.79 1.84
C THR A 74 -8.83 7.94 2.42
N ARG A 75 -9.65 7.62 3.43
CA ARG A 75 -10.38 8.61 4.24
C ARG A 75 -9.63 9.01 5.51
N LEU A 76 -8.41 8.48 5.71
CA LEU A 76 -7.64 8.75 6.90
C LEU A 76 -7.13 10.19 6.89
N MET A 77 -7.16 10.84 8.06
CA MET A 77 -6.58 12.16 8.25
C MET A 77 -5.13 12.02 8.69
N GLN A 78 -4.24 12.80 8.08
CA GLN A 78 -2.85 12.86 8.50
C GLN A 78 -2.72 13.49 9.89
N VAL A 79 -1.90 12.88 10.73
CA VAL A 79 -1.42 13.43 12.02
C VAL A 79 0.10 13.32 12.07
N ASP A 80 0.74 14.13 12.90
CA ASP A 80 2.21 14.16 12.98
C ASP A 80 2.77 12.85 13.52
N GLU A 81 2.16 12.31 14.59
CA GLU A 81 2.58 11.08 15.26
C GLU A 81 1.37 10.30 15.79
N GLY A 82 1.55 9.00 16.00
CA GLY A 82 0.55 8.17 16.71
C GLY A 82 -0.76 7.97 15.94
N GLY A 83 -0.72 8.00 14.61
CA GLY A 83 -1.88 7.65 13.80
C GLY A 83 -2.32 6.21 14.01
N ASP A 84 -3.61 5.91 13.76
CA ASP A 84 -4.14 4.54 13.78
C ASP A 84 -3.36 3.63 12.82
N PHE A 85 -2.90 4.20 11.70
CA PHE A 85 -1.94 3.62 10.78
C PHE A 85 -0.65 4.43 10.87
N ALA A 86 0.40 3.88 11.48
CA ALA A 86 1.68 4.55 11.62
C ALA A 86 2.76 3.86 10.79
N PHE A 87 3.48 4.66 10.01
CA PHE A 87 4.58 4.21 9.14
C PHE A 87 5.89 4.82 9.60
N GLU A 88 6.87 3.96 9.84
CA GLU A 88 8.25 4.31 10.18
C GLU A 88 9.19 3.47 9.32
N GLY A 89 10.39 3.94 9.10
CA GLY A 89 11.36 3.14 8.36
C GLY A 89 12.60 3.89 7.96
N GLU A 90 13.35 3.27 7.08
CA GLU A 90 14.63 3.77 6.60
C GLU A 90 14.88 3.32 5.16
N ILE A 91 15.65 4.09 4.42
CA ILE A 91 16.20 3.69 3.13
C ILE A 91 17.48 2.91 3.42
N THR A 92 17.50 1.63 3.06
CA THR A 92 18.62 0.72 3.35
C THR A 92 19.55 0.52 2.18
N ASN A 93 19.08 0.79 0.96
CA ASN A 93 19.90 0.67 -0.25
C ASN A 93 19.53 1.73 -1.28
N TYR A 94 20.55 2.33 -1.87
CA TYR A 94 20.50 3.22 -3.04
C TYR A 94 21.75 2.94 -3.85
N THR A 95 21.62 2.18 -4.94
CA THR A 95 22.77 1.71 -5.72
C THR A 95 22.47 1.77 -7.21
N SER A 96 23.50 2.12 -7.98
CA SER A 96 23.50 1.96 -9.43
C SER A 96 24.47 0.85 -9.83
N THR A 97 23.99 -0.05 -10.65
CA THR A 97 24.79 -1.19 -11.18
C THR A 97 24.54 -1.34 -12.66
N THR A 98 25.49 -1.94 -13.37
CA THR A 98 25.28 -2.28 -14.77
C THR A 98 24.19 -3.34 -14.89
N ALA A 99 23.13 -3.07 -15.63
CA ALA A 99 22.12 -4.04 -16.00
C ALA A 99 22.61 -4.89 -17.19
N ALA A 100 22.05 -6.10 -17.34
CA ALA A 100 22.46 -7.00 -18.41
C ALA A 100 22.22 -6.37 -19.80
N VAL A 101 23.12 -6.69 -20.74
CA VAL A 101 23.02 -6.27 -22.14
C VAL A 101 21.74 -6.84 -22.76
N SER A 102 20.91 -6.00 -23.37
CA SER A 102 19.83 -6.47 -24.25
C SER A 102 20.45 -7.14 -25.48
N SER A 103 19.96 -8.31 -25.86
CA SER A 103 20.52 -9.13 -26.95
C SER A 103 20.35 -8.49 -28.35
N ASP A 104 19.52 -7.50 -28.50
CA ASP A 104 19.16 -6.91 -29.82
C ASP A 104 19.69 -5.49 -30.05
N ASP A 105 20.19 -4.81 -29.03
CA ASP A 105 20.79 -3.50 -29.14
C ASP A 105 22.03 -3.43 -28.24
N TYR A 106 23.15 -2.96 -28.75
CA TYR A 106 24.41 -2.81 -28.00
C TYR A 106 24.37 -1.73 -26.90
N ALA A 107 23.17 -1.30 -26.49
CA ALA A 107 22.99 -0.34 -25.41
C ALA A 107 23.21 -1.02 -24.06
N LEU A 108 24.30 -0.66 -23.39
CA LEU A 108 24.51 -0.99 -22.00
C LEU A 108 23.58 -0.13 -21.16
N LEU A 109 22.76 -0.76 -20.32
CA LEU A 109 21.91 -0.07 -19.36
C LEU A 109 22.52 -0.16 -17.97
N ASN A 110 22.36 0.89 -17.21
CA ASN A 110 22.55 0.89 -15.77
C ASN A 110 21.19 0.79 -15.09
N ARG A 111 21.17 0.24 -13.88
CA ARG A 111 20.00 0.10 -13.04
C ARG A 111 20.17 0.83 -11.74
N LEU A 112 19.29 1.78 -11.46
CA LEU A 112 19.17 2.39 -10.15
C LEU A 112 18.18 1.58 -9.32
N THR A 113 18.64 1.04 -8.19
CA THR A 113 17.83 0.26 -7.25
C THR A 113 17.70 0.99 -5.92
N ILE A 114 16.49 1.11 -5.42
CA ILE A 114 16.19 1.66 -4.09
C ILE A 114 15.50 0.58 -3.27
N THR A 115 15.97 0.39 -2.02
CA THR A 115 15.37 -0.52 -1.06
C THR A 115 15.05 0.23 0.22
N VAL A 116 13.83 0.04 0.71
CA VAL A 116 13.34 0.62 1.95
C VAL A 116 12.87 -0.46 2.91
N ARG A 117 13.14 -0.30 4.19
CA ARG A 117 12.61 -1.13 5.25
C ARG A 117 11.53 -0.34 5.98
N VAL A 118 10.31 -0.87 6.02
CA VAL A 118 9.14 -0.18 6.57
C VAL A 118 8.60 -0.98 7.75
N ARG A 119 8.41 -0.31 8.89
CA ARG A 119 7.58 -0.80 9.99
C ARG A 119 6.21 -0.15 9.86
N PHE A 120 5.19 -0.94 9.97
CA PHE A 120 3.81 -0.52 9.97
C PHE A 120 3.15 -0.95 11.25
N THR A 121 2.53 -0.02 11.94
CA THR A 121 1.71 -0.27 13.12
C THR A 121 0.25 0.02 12.78
N ASN A 122 -0.60 -0.96 13.03
CA ASN A 122 -2.04 -0.82 12.93
C ASN A 122 -2.61 -0.89 14.36
N ALA A 123 -3.04 0.25 14.91
CA ALA A 123 -3.57 0.34 16.26
C ALA A 123 -4.96 -0.29 16.41
N ILE A 124 -5.67 -0.52 15.29
CA ILE A 124 -7.01 -1.14 15.28
C ILE A 124 -6.90 -2.67 15.22
N ASP A 125 -5.90 -3.19 14.48
CA ASP A 125 -5.64 -4.62 14.36
C ASP A 125 -4.13 -4.87 14.45
N GLU A 126 -3.65 -5.17 15.65
CA GLU A 126 -2.22 -5.41 15.90
C GLU A 126 -1.67 -6.58 15.08
N THR A 127 -2.52 -7.55 14.71
CA THR A 127 -2.09 -8.72 13.93
C THR A 127 -1.71 -8.36 12.49
N ALA A 128 -2.22 -7.25 11.97
CA ALA A 128 -1.87 -6.71 10.67
C ALA A 128 -0.57 -5.89 10.69
N SER A 129 0.00 -5.59 11.87
CA SER A 129 1.22 -4.81 12.03
C SER A 129 2.47 -5.56 11.55
N TRP A 130 3.48 -4.81 11.10
CA TRP A 130 4.77 -5.35 10.67
C TRP A 130 5.86 -5.01 11.70
N ALA A 131 5.77 -5.57 12.89
CA ALA A 131 6.70 -5.29 13.99
C ALA A 131 8.17 -5.57 13.62
N GLY A 132 8.44 -6.62 12.83
CA GLY A 132 9.76 -6.95 12.30
C GLY A 132 10.21 -6.07 11.13
N GLY A 133 9.33 -5.25 10.60
CA GLY A 133 9.51 -4.52 9.35
C GLY A 133 9.37 -5.40 8.12
N ARG A 134 9.00 -4.78 6.98
CA ARG A 134 9.02 -5.38 5.64
C ARG A 134 9.96 -4.60 4.74
N THR A 135 10.58 -5.31 3.82
CA THR A 135 11.49 -4.71 2.84
C THR A 135 10.79 -4.59 1.50
N PHE A 136 10.87 -3.41 0.90
CA PHE A 136 10.36 -3.12 -0.43
C PHE A 136 11.52 -2.67 -1.31
N THR A 137 11.55 -3.15 -2.54
CA THR A 137 12.62 -2.82 -3.49
C THR A 137 12.02 -2.52 -4.85
N ALA A 138 12.42 -1.41 -5.44
CA ALA A 138 12.06 -1.06 -6.80
C ALA A 138 13.26 -0.48 -7.56
N TYR A 139 13.17 -0.46 -8.87
CA TYR A 139 14.25 0.01 -9.72
C TYR A 139 13.74 0.64 -11.00
N GLU A 140 14.62 1.41 -11.64
CA GLU A 140 14.53 1.90 -13.01
C GLU A 140 15.86 1.71 -13.72
N ASP A 141 15.76 1.42 -15.01
CA ASP A 141 16.90 1.32 -15.89
C ASP A 141 17.13 2.65 -16.64
N TYR A 142 18.39 2.99 -16.90
CA TYR A 142 18.78 4.18 -17.63
C TYR A 142 20.01 3.92 -18.49
N GLU A 143 20.20 4.75 -19.51
CA GLU A 143 21.32 4.64 -20.45
C GLU A 143 22.66 4.72 -19.72
N SER A 144 23.58 3.79 -20.00
CA SER A 144 24.91 3.76 -19.38
C SER A 144 25.81 4.94 -19.77
N THR A 145 25.44 5.64 -20.81
CA THR A 145 26.12 6.87 -21.29
C THR A 145 25.76 8.09 -20.46
N GLN A 146 24.69 8.02 -19.63
CA GLN A 146 24.24 9.11 -18.76
C GLN A 146 24.86 8.99 -17.37
N LEU A 147 25.16 10.12 -16.75
CA LEU A 147 25.56 10.14 -15.36
C LEU A 147 24.32 10.03 -14.44
N LEU A 148 24.43 9.26 -13.37
CA LEU A 148 23.33 9.11 -12.40
C LEU A 148 22.83 10.46 -11.90
N THR A 149 23.73 11.40 -11.62
CA THR A 149 23.40 12.75 -11.12
C THR A 149 22.56 13.58 -12.11
N GLU A 150 22.59 13.25 -13.39
CA GLU A 150 21.79 13.96 -14.42
C GLU A 150 20.35 13.40 -14.49
N VAL A 151 20.18 12.11 -14.19
CA VAL A 151 18.91 11.39 -14.37
C VAL A 151 18.20 11.09 -13.05
N GLU A 152 18.87 11.17 -11.91
CA GLU A 152 18.28 10.81 -10.60
C GLU A 152 17.03 11.64 -10.26
N GLY A 153 16.98 12.90 -10.68
CA GLY A 153 15.80 13.76 -10.50
C GLY A 153 14.55 13.25 -11.19
N THR A 154 14.70 12.43 -12.23
CA THR A 154 13.58 11.76 -12.94
C THR A 154 13.36 10.34 -12.45
N LEU A 155 14.43 9.59 -12.19
CA LEU A 155 14.35 8.18 -11.81
C LEU A 155 13.82 7.99 -10.39
N ILE A 156 14.26 8.83 -9.42
CA ILE A 156 13.82 8.72 -8.03
C ILE A 156 12.31 8.81 -7.88
N PRO A 157 11.60 9.81 -8.44
CA PRO A 157 10.14 9.84 -8.38
C PRO A 157 9.46 8.59 -8.95
N GLN A 158 9.96 8.05 -10.06
CA GLN A 158 9.41 6.85 -10.70
C GLN A 158 9.57 5.60 -9.82
N ILE A 159 10.76 5.42 -9.23
CA ILE A 159 11.03 4.30 -8.32
C ILE A 159 10.22 4.45 -7.03
N VAL A 160 10.14 5.67 -6.49
CA VAL A 160 9.37 5.97 -5.28
C VAL A 160 7.87 5.69 -5.49
N ASP A 161 7.30 6.04 -6.65
CA ASP A 161 5.89 5.74 -6.96
C ASP A 161 5.59 4.23 -6.91
N LYS A 162 6.51 3.41 -7.43
CA LYS A 162 6.42 1.94 -7.31
C LYS A 162 6.48 1.49 -5.84
N LEU A 163 7.47 1.99 -5.08
CA LEU A 163 7.64 1.64 -3.67
C LEU A 163 6.43 1.98 -2.82
N VAL A 164 5.90 3.21 -2.95
CA VAL A 164 4.75 3.64 -2.14
C VAL A 164 3.46 2.94 -2.57
N THR A 165 3.34 2.56 -3.84
CA THR A 165 2.23 1.73 -4.31
C THR A 165 2.27 0.34 -3.67
N ASP A 166 3.44 -0.29 -3.63
CA ASP A 166 3.61 -1.61 -3.01
C ASP A 166 3.37 -1.57 -1.49
N ILE A 167 3.89 -0.53 -0.81
CA ILE A 167 3.65 -0.30 0.63
C ILE A 167 2.16 -0.10 0.90
N PHE A 168 1.50 0.73 0.10
CA PHE A 168 0.06 0.99 0.21
C PHE A 168 -0.75 -0.30 0.02
N GLN A 169 -0.46 -1.06 -1.03
CA GLN A 169 -1.14 -2.34 -1.28
C GLN A 169 -0.95 -3.31 -0.13
N ALA A 170 0.27 -3.44 0.37
CA ALA A 170 0.58 -4.37 1.46
C ALA A 170 -0.07 -3.99 2.80
N SER A 171 -0.32 -2.70 3.06
CA SER A 171 -0.83 -2.20 4.35
C SER A 171 -2.34 -1.92 4.34
N ALA A 172 -2.89 -1.47 3.21
CA ALA A 172 -4.27 -0.97 3.12
C ALA A 172 -5.18 -1.83 2.23
N SER A 173 -4.65 -2.84 1.53
CA SER A 173 -5.43 -3.75 0.70
C SER A 173 -5.42 -5.15 1.30
N ASN A 174 -6.59 -5.66 1.68
CA ASN A 174 -6.75 -7.08 2.02
C ASN A 174 -6.98 -7.85 0.71
N TRP A 175 -6.07 -8.72 0.40
CA TRP A 175 -6.20 -9.74 -0.65
C TRP A 175 -6.61 -11.07 -0.06
#